data_d1849b97dbb90169810fb5ea057b7558
#
_entry.id   d1849b97dbb90169810fb5ea057b7558
#
_cell.length_a   1.000
_cell.length_b   1.000
_cell.length_c   1.000
_cell.angle_alpha   90.00
_cell.angle_beta   90.00
_cell.angle_gamma   90.00
#
_symmetry.space_group_name_H-M   'P 1'
#
loop_
_entity.id
_entity.type
_entity.pdbx_description
1 polymer ?
#
loop_
_entity_poly.entity_id
_entity_poly.type
_entity_poly.pdbx_seq_one_letter_code
_entity_poly.pdbx_strand_id
1 'polypeptide(L)'
;MICSKKKYLSIFLFCSILSLLFFGCQSTKNLDIQFENDFLTTENKELLENRFSEALHKEISLSNHFQPSQNTFYMRFLGEKLTFHLVAVKMEQSLDFSVLPERVSAKQFIQANNPTITINGSPYNMKTLEPVGIVIQNQKLYSNPVPTYSAFSIDINNVPKIYEIQSDIKIEDTKVALGGFFTIIKDGKKYGTYQNIQDSRTAIGISKEKDYIFLLLVEGEFYTRSDGLSFEECADLLLAISVENALQMDGGGSTTLYITNKNALSYKTLRKNAIYFAIIDEP
;
A
#
# COMPACT_ATOMS: atom_id res chain seq x y z
N MET A 1 1.68 45.66 60.40
CA MET A 1 2.72 45.57 59.34
C MET A 1 3.18 44.14 59.23
N ILE A 2 2.32 43.27 58.66
CA ILE A 2 2.59 41.83 58.37
C ILE A 2 1.87 41.53 57.05
N CYS A 3 2.57 41.72 55.96
CA CYS A 3 2.12 41.20 54.65
C CYS A 3 3.35 41.04 53.77
N SER A 4 3.53 39.92 53.15
CA SER A 4 4.57 39.60 52.17
C SER A 4 5.58 38.51 52.57
N LYS A 5 5.10 37.29 52.77
CA LYS A 5 5.97 36.09 52.67
C LYS A 5 5.28 34.82 52.11
N LYS A 6 4.04 34.96 51.59
CA LYS A 6 3.30 33.79 51.04
C LYS A 6 3.24 33.68 49.51
N LYS A 7 3.86 34.61 48.78
CA LYS A 7 3.78 34.59 47.30
C LYS A 7 4.96 33.85 46.58
N TYR A 8 6.04 33.57 47.28
CA TYR A 8 7.21 32.94 46.64
C TYR A 8 7.27 31.40 46.78
N LEU A 9 6.46 30.81 47.65
CA LEU A 9 6.45 29.37 47.84
C LEU A 9 5.57 28.64 46.83
N SER A 10 4.63 29.35 46.17
CA SER A 10 3.73 28.79 45.16
C SER A 10 4.36 28.73 43.77
N ILE A 11 5.37 29.54 43.50
CA ILE A 11 6.06 29.55 42.18
C ILE A 11 7.13 28.48 42.08
N PHE A 12 7.76 28.12 43.20
CA PHE A 12 8.77 27.03 43.20
C PHE A 12 8.17 25.63 43.12
N LEU A 13 6.93 25.44 43.53
CA LEU A 13 6.25 24.14 43.43
C LEU A 13 5.68 23.90 42.01
N PHE A 14 5.42 24.96 41.26
CA PHE A 14 4.90 24.87 39.89
C PHE A 14 6.01 24.57 38.86
N CYS A 15 7.24 25.03 39.10
CA CYS A 15 8.39 24.72 38.24
C CYS A 15 8.92 23.29 38.42
N SER A 16 8.73 22.69 39.61
CA SER A 16 9.18 21.31 39.84
C SER A 16 8.22 20.25 39.30
N ILE A 17 6.94 20.60 39.10
CA ILE A 17 5.95 19.69 38.47
C ILE A 17 6.02 19.77 36.94
N LEU A 18 6.43 20.91 36.38
CA LEU A 18 6.60 21.06 34.94
C LEU A 18 7.87 20.36 34.42
N SER A 19 8.90 20.17 35.25
CA SER A 19 10.11 19.43 34.87
C SER A 19 9.92 17.92 34.91
N LEU A 20 8.89 17.39 35.58
CA LEU A 20 8.56 15.96 35.60
C LEU A 20 7.67 15.52 34.44
N LEU A 21 7.06 16.47 33.72
CA LEU A 21 6.26 16.16 32.51
C LEU A 21 7.09 16.13 31.22
N PHE A 22 8.35 16.57 31.26
CA PHE A 22 9.25 16.53 30.08
C PHE A 22 10.20 15.32 30.06
N PHE A 23 10.20 14.48 31.10
CA PHE A 23 10.99 13.24 31.10
C PHE A 23 10.21 11.98 30.77
N GLY A 24 8.98 12.11 30.25
CA GLY A 24 8.13 11.02 29.79
C GLY A 24 8.18 10.79 28.28
N CYS A 25 9.03 11.50 27.52
CA CYS A 25 9.35 11.13 26.16
C CYS A 25 10.47 10.11 26.19
N GLN A 26 10.13 8.91 26.67
CA GLN A 26 10.97 7.75 26.40
C GLN A 26 11.08 7.60 24.89
N SER A 27 12.33 7.69 24.44
CA SER A 27 12.82 7.23 23.17
C SER A 27 11.89 6.16 22.59
N THR A 28 11.16 6.49 21.55
CA THR A 28 10.90 5.51 20.52
C THR A 28 12.29 4.94 20.22
N LYS A 29 12.58 3.73 20.74
CA LYS A 29 13.63 2.92 20.18
C LYS A 29 13.39 3.01 18.69
N ASN A 30 14.29 3.66 17.96
CA ASN A 30 14.47 3.38 16.56
C ASN A 30 14.61 1.86 16.53
N LEU A 31 13.52 1.17 16.22
CA LEU A 31 13.62 -0.10 15.59
C LEU A 31 14.28 0.28 14.26
N ASP A 32 15.61 0.24 14.24
CA ASP A 32 16.36 -0.04 13.03
C ASP A 32 15.87 -1.41 12.60
N ILE A 33 14.68 -1.44 12.00
CA ILE A 33 14.31 -2.48 11.08
C ILE A 33 15.31 -2.23 9.96
N GLN A 34 16.45 -2.89 10.04
CA GLN A 34 17.20 -3.22 8.87
C GLN A 34 16.16 -3.95 8.02
N PHE A 35 15.50 -3.21 7.11
CA PHE A 35 15.12 -3.82 5.86
C PHE A 35 16.40 -4.50 5.44
N GLU A 36 16.46 -5.83 5.55
CA GLU A 36 17.54 -6.56 4.94
C GLU A 36 17.64 -5.97 3.57
N ASN A 37 18.78 -5.41 3.23
CA ASN A 37 19.04 -4.42 2.16
C ASN A 37 18.63 -4.86 0.74
N ASP A 38 17.82 -5.90 0.61
CA ASP A 38 17.38 -6.52 -0.62
C ASP A 38 16.35 -5.67 -1.39
N PHE A 39 15.61 -4.77 -0.72
CA PHE A 39 14.57 -3.98 -1.37
C PHE A 39 15.03 -2.66 -1.97
N LEU A 40 15.89 -1.95 -1.24
CA LEU A 40 16.43 -0.69 -1.69
C LEU A 40 17.95 -0.87 -1.82
N THR A 41 18.41 -1.39 -2.93
CA THR A 41 19.82 -1.32 -3.29
C THR A 41 20.26 0.15 -3.28
N THR A 42 21.53 0.41 -2.99
CA THR A 42 22.09 1.77 -3.02
C THR A 42 21.79 2.46 -4.36
N GLU A 43 21.81 1.71 -5.45
CA GLU A 43 21.52 2.15 -6.81
C GLU A 43 20.05 2.54 -7.00
N ASN A 44 19.10 1.76 -6.47
CA ASN A 44 17.66 2.07 -6.50
C ASN A 44 17.32 3.28 -5.63
N LYS A 45 18.03 3.45 -4.53
CA LYS A 45 17.92 4.60 -3.64
C LYS A 45 18.39 5.88 -4.34
N GLU A 46 19.54 5.80 -5.00
CA GLU A 46 20.13 6.89 -5.79
C GLU A 46 19.23 7.24 -7.00
N LEU A 47 18.57 6.29 -7.61
CA LEU A 47 17.63 6.48 -8.71
C LEU A 47 16.33 7.16 -8.26
N LEU A 48 15.78 6.78 -7.12
CA LEU A 48 14.66 7.46 -6.46
C LEU A 48 15.06 8.90 -6.10
N GLU A 49 16.23 9.08 -5.51
CA GLU A 49 16.78 10.34 -5.08
C GLU A 49 16.99 11.30 -6.26
N ASN A 50 17.56 10.82 -7.35
CA ASN A 50 17.83 11.64 -8.55
C ASN A 50 16.57 12.01 -9.35
N ARG A 51 15.52 11.19 -9.30
CA ARG A 51 14.27 11.46 -10.05
C ARG A 51 13.30 12.37 -9.33
N PHE A 52 13.27 12.33 -8.02
CA PHE A 52 12.30 13.08 -7.22
C PHE A 52 12.89 14.31 -6.52
N SER A 53 14.11 14.75 -6.92
CA SER A 53 14.79 15.98 -6.47
C SER A 53 15.14 16.09 -4.97
N GLU A 54 15.87 17.17 -4.62
CA GLU A 54 16.37 17.47 -3.27
C GLU A 54 15.31 17.45 -2.15
N ALA A 55 14.03 17.64 -2.47
CA ALA A 55 12.93 17.54 -1.53
C ALA A 55 12.79 16.13 -0.95
N LEU A 56 13.05 15.09 -1.75
CA LEU A 56 12.97 13.69 -1.31
C LEU A 56 14.05 13.34 -0.29
N HIS A 57 15.26 13.88 -0.46
CA HIS A 57 16.39 13.64 0.43
C HIS A 57 16.13 14.05 1.87
N LYS A 58 15.44 15.18 2.05
CA LYS A 58 15.14 15.75 3.36
C LYS A 58 14.02 14.98 4.08
N GLU A 59 13.17 14.30 3.34
CA GLU A 59 11.92 13.73 3.83
C GLU A 59 11.91 12.21 3.96
N ILE A 60 12.83 11.48 3.29
CA ILE A 60 13.03 10.03 3.51
C ILE A 60 13.37 9.73 4.97
N SER A 61 14.06 10.65 5.67
CA SER A 61 14.33 10.53 7.10
C SER A 61 13.07 10.65 7.98
N LEU A 62 11.95 11.15 7.44
CA LEU A 62 10.67 11.31 8.13
C LEU A 62 9.64 10.25 7.75
N SER A 63 9.99 9.32 6.85
CA SER A 63 9.07 8.26 6.44
C SER A 63 8.80 7.30 7.60
N ASN A 64 7.54 7.08 7.89
CA ASN A 64 7.12 6.05 8.82
C ASN A 64 7.25 4.69 8.13
N HIS A 65 8.01 3.79 8.73
CA HIS A 65 8.09 2.41 8.28
C HIS A 65 7.90 1.47 9.46
N PHE A 66 7.29 0.34 9.24
CA PHE A 66 7.14 -0.73 10.23
C PHE A 66 6.82 -2.07 9.55
N GLN A 67 6.97 -3.12 10.31
CA GLN A 67 6.67 -4.48 9.87
C GLN A 67 5.30 -4.91 10.44
N PRO A 68 4.24 -4.94 9.62
CA PRO A 68 2.90 -5.34 10.04
C PRO A 68 2.83 -6.79 10.53
N SER A 69 3.57 -7.70 9.90
CA SER A 69 3.65 -9.12 10.22
C SER A 69 5.02 -9.67 9.81
N GLN A 70 5.25 -10.96 10.00
CA GLN A 70 6.55 -11.58 9.71
C GLN A 70 6.99 -11.39 8.25
N ASN A 71 6.04 -11.48 7.30
CA ASN A 71 6.34 -11.44 5.86
C ASN A 71 5.95 -10.10 5.21
N THR A 72 5.40 -9.15 5.97
CA THR A 72 4.87 -7.91 5.43
C THR A 72 5.64 -6.71 5.94
N PHE A 73 6.10 -5.85 5.05
CA PHE A 73 6.82 -4.61 5.33
C PHE A 73 6.03 -3.42 4.79
N TYR A 74 5.98 -2.35 5.54
CA TYR A 74 5.28 -1.13 5.16
C TYR A 74 6.18 0.08 5.27
N MET A 75 6.10 0.96 4.28
CA MET A 75 6.72 2.26 4.26
C MET A 75 5.72 3.32 3.79
N ARG A 76 5.72 4.46 4.43
CA ARG A 76 5.04 5.67 3.97
C ARG A 76 6.08 6.72 3.61
N PHE A 77 6.02 7.20 2.39
CA PHE A 77 6.70 8.41 1.98
C PHE A 77 5.77 9.62 2.16
N LEU A 78 6.29 10.69 2.75
CA LEU A 78 5.55 11.93 2.98
C LEU A 78 6.38 13.10 2.47
N GLY A 79 6.08 13.56 1.26
CA GLY A 79 6.66 14.73 0.62
C GLY A 79 5.77 15.97 0.72
N GLU A 80 6.26 17.11 0.22
CA GLU A 80 5.51 18.36 0.21
C GLU A 80 4.23 18.26 -0.63
N LYS A 81 4.33 17.60 -1.79
CA LYS A 81 3.24 17.41 -2.75
C LYS A 81 3.04 15.97 -3.19
N LEU A 82 3.70 15.03 -2.54
CA LEU A 82 3.59 13.62 -2.86
C LEU A 82 3.56 12.82 -1.56
N THR A 83 2.53 12.01 -1.45
CA THR A 83 2.43 10.98 -0.39
C THR A 83 2.12 9.66 -1.04
N PHE A 84 2.90 8.64 -0.73
CA PHE A 84 2.58 7.28 -1.15
C PHE A 84 2.87 6.28 -0.04
N HIS A 85 2.24 5.12 -0.17
CA HIS A 85 2.40 3.96 0.70
C HIS A 85 2.94 2.82 -0.13
N LEU A 86 3.97 2.17 0.36
CA LEU A 86 4.52 0.96 -0.23
C LEU A 86 4.42 -0.17 0.78
N VAL A 87 3.81 -1.27 0.36
CA VAL A 87 3.79 -2.53 1.10
C VAL A 87 4.56 -3.56 0.30
N ALA A 88 5.53 -4.20 0.90
CA ALA A 88 6.21 -5.34 0.34
C ALA A 88 5.82 -6.59 1.13
N VAL A 89 5.45 -7.64 0.43
CA VAL A 89 5.04 -8.91 1.03
C VAL A 89 5.92 -10.01 0.46
N LYS A 90 6.72 -10.63 1.34
CA LYS A 90 7.50 -11.81 0.99
C LYS A 90 6.55 -12.99 0.80
N MET A 91 6.61 -13.62 -0.37
CA MET A 91 5.72 -14.72 -0.71
C MET A 91 6.16 -16.00 0.01
N GLU A 92 5.29 -16.47 0.90
CA GLU A 92 5.48 -17.70 1.66
C GLU A 92 4.21 -18.57 1.59
N GLN A 93 4.37 -19.87 1.83
CA GLN A 93 3.24 -20.81 1.79
C GLN A 93 2.22 -20.59 2.91
N SER A 94 2.62 -19.97 4.00
CA SER A 94 1.76 -19.61 5.14
C SER A 94 0.79 -18.46 4.84
N LEU A 95 1.04 -17.68 3.78
CA LEU A 95 0.16 -16.57 3.41
C LEU A 95 -1.18 -17.07 2.87
N ASP A 96 -2.24 -16.39 3.27
CA ASP A 96 -3.54 -16.54 2.64
C ASP A 96 -4.05 -15.22 2.04
N PHE A 97 -4.99 -15.30 1.12
CA PHE A 97 -5.46 -14.17 0.33
C PHE A 97 -6.98 -14.23 0.18
N SER A 98 -7.63 -13.06 0.20
CA SER A 98 -9.06 -12.96 -0.02
C SER A 98 -9.42 -11.82 -0.95
N VAL A 99 -10.37 -12.08 -1.84
CA VAL A 99 -10.92 -11.12 -2.80
C VAL A 99 -12.44 -11.14 -2.84
N LEU A 100 -13.11 -11.65 -1.81
CA LEU A 100 -14.55 -11.89 -1.78
C LEU A 100 -15.33 -10.76 -2.42
N PRO A 101 -16.08 -11.03 -3.50
CA PRO A 101 -16.84 -10.04 -4.26
C PRO A 101 -18.19 -9.72 -3.59
N GLU A 102 -18.28 -9.91 -2.32
CA GLU A 102 -19.47 -9.53 -1.56
C GLU A 102 -19.48 -8.01 -1.44
N ARG A 103 -20.63 -7.39 -1.77
CA ARG A 103 -20.84 -5.94 -1.70
C ARG A 103 -20.88 -5.44 -0.26
N VAL A 104 -19.82 -5.71 0.48
CA VAL A 104 -19.67 -5.37 1.89
C VAL A 104 -18.86 -4.09 2.07
N SER A 105 -19.02 -3.42 3.17
CA SER A 105 -18.13 -2.31 3.54
C SER A 105 -16.74 -2.84 3.86
N ALA A 106 -15.69 -1.98 3.73
CA ALA A 106 -14.34 -2.36 4.15
C ALA A 106 -14.29 -2.91 5.58
N LYS A 107 -15.07 -2.33 6.49
CA LYS A 107 -15.17 -2.81 7.88
C LYS A 107 -15.68 -4.25 7.96
N GLN A 108 -16.75 -4.58 7.24
CA GLN A 108 -17.29 -5.94 7.22
C GLN A 108 -16.32 -6.92 6.58
N PHE A 109 -15.67 -6.52 5.47
CA PHE A 109 -14.66 -7.32 4.81
C PHE A 109 -13.47 -7.63 5.74
N ILE A 110 -12.94 -6.60 6.43
CA ILE A 110 -11.86 -6.75 7.40
C ILE A 110 -12.28 -7.64 8.57
N GLN A 111 -13.48 -7.46 9.11
CA GLN A 111 -13.99 -8.29 10.22
C GLN A 111 -14.15 -9.75 9.82
N ALA A 112 -14.55 -10.04 8.58
CA ALA A 112 -14.74 -11.40 8.09
C ALA A 112 -13.44 -12.15 7.80
N ASN A 113 -12.39 -11.43 7.36
CA ASN A 113 -11.15 -12.04 6.88
C ASN A 113 -9.97 -11.87 7.85
N ASN A 114 -10.07 -10.97 8.84
CA ASN A 114 -8.98 -10.60 9.76
C ASN A 114 -7.62 -10.39 9.05
N PRO A 115 -7.55 -9.59 7.98
CA PRO A 115 -6.36 -9.48 7.14
C PRO A 115 -5.28 -8.62 7.82
N THR A 116 -4.03 -8.85 7.48
CA THR A 116 -2.92 -7.96 7.82
C THR A 116 -2.96 -6.70 6.96
N ILE A 117 -3.18 -6.87 5.66
CA ILE A 117 -3.28 -5.79 4.68
C ILE A 117 -4.58 -5.92 3.88
N THR A 118 -5.23 -4.80 3.62
CA THR A 118 -6.37 -4.71 2.69
C THR A 118 -6.19 -3.49 1.80
N ILE A 119 -6.33 -3.69 0.50
CA ILE A 119 -6.38 -2.62 -0.51
C ILE A 119 -7.67 -2.70 -1.32
N ASN A 120 -7.98 -1.65 -2.10
CA ASN A 120 -9.01 -1.73 -3.13
C ASN A 120 -8.64 -2.78 -4.18
N GLY A 121 -9.64 -3.46 -4.70
CA GLY A 121 -9.49 -4.49 -5.73
C GLY A 121 -9.75 -3.99 -7.15
N SER A 122 -10.48 -4.81 -7.90
CA SER A 122 -10.80 -4.57 -9.31
C SER A 122 -11.62 -3.30 -9.54
N PRO A 123 -11.53 -2.70 -10.73
CA PRO A 123 -12.49 -1.72 -11.20
C PRO A 123 -13.93 -2.25 -11.09
N TYR A 124 -14.89 -1.37 -10.97
CA TYR A 124 -16.29 -1.74 -10.82
C TYR A 124 -17.22 -0.71 -11.46
N ASN A 125 -18.41 -1.15 -11.80
CA ASN A 125 -19.48 -0.26 -12.24
C ASN A 125 -20.04 0.53 -11.04
N MET A 126 -19.87 1.84 -11.04
CA MET A 126 -20.29 2.70 -9.92
C MET A 126 -21.80 2.67 -9.62
N LYS A 127 -22.65 2.29 -10.63
CA LYS A 127 -24.11 2.22 -10.45
C LYS A 127 -24.55 0.88 -9.88
N THR A 128 -23.98 -0.22 -10.38
CA THR A 128 -24.37 -1.59 -9.99
C THR A 128 -23.49 -2.17 -8.89
N LEU A 129 -22.30 -1.59 -8.68
CA LEU A 129 -21.23 -2.11 -7.83
C LEU A 129 -20.75 -3.51 -8.25
N GLU A 130 -20.96 -3.87 -9.49
CA GLU A 130 -20.45 -5.11 -10.06
C GLU A 130 -18.99 -4.93 -10.49
N PRO A 131 -18.10 -5.91 -10.20
CA PRO A 131 -16.73 -5.86 -10.66
C PRO A 131 -16.66 -5.83 -12.19
N VAL A 132 -15.68 -5.11 -12.70
CA VAL A 132 -15.33 -5.08 -14.12
C VAL A 132 -14.02 -5.80 -14.31
N GLY A 133 -14.06 -6.98 -14.91
CA GLY A 133 -12.94 -7.88 -15.07
C GLY A 133 -13.02 -9.12 -14.19
N ILE A 134 -12.06 -10.00 -14.40
CA ILE A 134 -12.04 -11.31 -13.73
C ILE A 134 -11.91 -11.16 -12.21
N VAL A 135 -12.69 -11.96 -11.49
CA VAL A 135 -12.54 -12.17 -10.04
C VAL A 135 -12.63 -13.66 -9.76
N ILE A 136 -11.57 -14.20 -9.17
CA ILE A 136 -11.50 -15.59 -8.73
C ILE A 136 -11.15 -15.64 -7.26
N GLN A 137 -11.83 -16.51 -6.51
CA GLN A 137 -11.48 -16.89 -5.15
C GLN A 137 -11.61 -18.40 -5.01
N ASN A 138 -10.53 -19.06 -4.57
CA ASN A 138 -10.50 -20.50 -4.32
C ASN A 138 -11.01 -21.32 -5.51
N GLN A 139 -10.43 -21.10 -6.71
CA GLN A 139 -10.78 -21.83 -7.94
C GLN A 139 -12.22 -21.63 -8.42
N LYS A 140 -12.90 -20.61 -7.89
CA LYS A 140 -14.26 -20.26 -8.28
C LYS A 140 -14.31 -18.88 -8.95
N LEU A 141 -14.89 -18.82 -10.14
CA LEU A 141 -15.11 -17.59 -10.88
C LEU A 141 -16.33 -16.84 -10.33
N TYR A 142 -16.14 -15.57 -9.99
CA TYR A 142 -17.20 -14.66 -9.51
C TYR A 142 -17.51 -13.54 -10.48
N SER A 143 -16.55 -13.14 -11.33
CA SER A 143 -16.75 -12.17 -12.39
C SER A 143 -15.95 -12.55 -13.62
N ASN A 144 -16.54 -12.29 -14.78
CA ASN A 144 -15.99 -12.69 -16.08
C ASN A 144 -14.80 -11.81 -16.50
N PRO A 145 -13.86 -12.36 -17.29
CA PRO A 145 -12.79 -11.58 -17.86
C PRO A 145 -13.27 -10.50 -18.81
N VAL A 146 -12.53 -9.39 -18.84
CA VAL A 146 -12.67 -8.32 -19.85
C VAL A 146 -11.48 -8.42 -20.81
N PRO A 147 -11.71 -8.57 -22.11
CA PRO A 147 -10.65 -8.89 -23.08
C PRO A 147 -9.50 -7.88 -23.18
N THR A 148 -9.77 -6.62 -22.84
CA THR A 148 -8.81 -5.51 -22.98
C THR A 148 -8.11 -5.14 -21.69
N TYR A 149 -8.40 -5.86 -20.59
CA TYR A 149 -7.85 -5.57 -19.28
C TYR A 149 -6.85 -6.64 -18.86
N SER A 150 -5.83 -6.20 -18.14
CA SER A 150 -4.86 -7.10 -17.48
C SER A 150 -5.39 -7.58 -16.13
N ALA A 151 -4.75 -8.58 -15.54
CA ALA A 151 -5.10 -9.08 -14.22
C ALA A 151 -3.88 -9.51 -13.40
N PHE A 152 -4.03 -9.43 -12.10
CA PHE A 152 -3.14 -10.05 -11.10
C PHE A 152 -3.75 -11.35 -10.61
N SER A 153 -2.95 -12.38 -10.41
CA SER A 153 -3.36 -13.63 -9.79
C SER A 153 -2.30 -14.20 -8.86
N ILE A 154 -2.75 -15.05 -7.95
CA ILE A 154 -1.92 -15.94 -7.14
C ILE A 154 -2.44 -17.34 -7.36
N ASP A 155 -1.58 -18.27 -7.73
CA ASP A 155 -1.97 -19.65 -7.94
C ASP A 155 -2.09 -20.45 -6.62
N ILE A 156 -2.49 -21.71 -6.72
CA ILE A 156 -2.64 -22.62 -5.58
C ILE A 156 -1.33 -22.91 -4.83
N ASN A 157 -0.19 -22.60 -5.43
CA ASN A 157 1.16 -22.72 -4.84
C ASN A 157 1.69 -21.38 -4.31
N ASN A 158 0.83 -20.38 -4.16
CA ASN A 158 1.18 -19.02 -3.76
C ASN A 158 2.17 -18.32 -4.72
N VAL A 159 2.19 -18.68 -6.00
CA VAL A 159 3.02 -17.99 -7.00
C VAL A 159 2.25 -16.84 -7.63
N PRO A 160 2.72 -15.59 -7.52
CA PRO A 160 2.06 -14.44 -8.11
C PRO A 160 2.36 -14.34 -9.61
N LYS A 161 1.38 -13.83 -10.38
CA LYS A 161 1.52 -13.58 -11.81
C LYS A 161 0.64 -12.43 -12.29
N ILE A 162 1.14 -11.68 -13.27
CA ILE A 162 0.36 -10.69 -14.03
C ILE A 162 0.08 -11.24 -15.41
N TYR A 163 -1.15 -11.11 -15.85
CA TYR A 163 -1.65 -11.49 -17.17
C TYR A 163 -2.08 -10.25 -17.93
N GLU A 164 -1.60 -10.08 -19.15
CA GLU A 164 -2.06 -9.00 -20.05
C GLU A 164 -3.49 -9.25 -20.55
N ILE A 165 -3.86 -10.52 -20.67
CA ILE A 165 -5.17 -10.99 -21.13
C ILE A 165 -5.81 -11.81 -20.02
N GLN A 166 -6.92 -11.35 -19.49
CA GLN A 166 -7.61 -11.98 -18.34
C GLN A 166 -8.09 -13.41 -18.65
N SER A 167 -8.46 -13.71 -19.89
CA SER A 167 -8.93 -15.03 -20.28
C SER A 167 -7.84 -16.11 -20.31
N ASP A 168 -6.56 -15.73 -20.19
CA ASP A 168 -5.46 -16.68 -20.12
C ASP A 168 -5.29 -17.30 -18.72
N ILE A 169 -6.06 -16.80 -17.74
CA ILE A 169 -6.04 -17.29 -16.37
C ILE A 169 -6.82 -18.63 -16.30
N LYS A 170 -6.14 -19.67 -15.82
CA LYS A 170 -6.75 -20.97 -15.56
C LYS A 170 -7.40 -20.96 -14.18
N ILE A 171 -8.73 -21.07 -14.16
CA ILE A 171 -9.52 -20.97 -12.92
C ILE A 171 -9.15 -22.07 -11.93
N GLU A 172 -8.93 -23.28 -12.42
CA GLU A 172 -8.61 -24.47 -11.64
C GLU A 172 -7.27 -24.41 -10.90
N ASP A 173 -6.32 -23.59 -11.40
CA ASP A 173 -5.00 -23.41 -10.82
C ASP A 173 -4.89 -22.12 -9.97
N THR A 174 -5.98 -21.35 -9.85
CA THR A 174 -5.95 -20.01 -9.28
C THR A 174 -6.59 -19.96 -7.88
N LYS A 175 -5.80 -19.54 -6.89
CA LYS A 175 -6.27 -19.25 -5.52
C LYS A 175 -7.07 -17.96 -5.48
N VAL A 176 -6.48 -16.87 -6.00
CA VAL A 176 -7.15 -15.58 -6.18
C VAL A 176 -6.77 -14.93 -7.50
N ALA A 177 -7.69 -14.21 -8.11
CA ALA A 177 -7.40 -13.31 -9.22
C ALA A 177 -8.28 -12.06 -9.17
N LEU A 178 -7.70 -10.96 -9.64
CA LEU A 178 -8.30 -9.65 -9.72
C LEU A 178 -8.03 -9.02 -11.08
N GLY A 179 -9.06 -8.60 -11.77
CA GLY A 179 -8.94 -7.70 -12.92
C GLY A 179 -8.39 -6.35 -12.50
N GLY A 180 -7.41 -5.84 -13.23
CA GLY A 180 -6.94 -4.47 -13.16
C GLY A 180 -7.25 -3.75 -14.46
N PHE A 181 -6.58 -2.63 -14.74
CA PHE A 181 -6.73 -1.95 -16.01
C PHE A 181 -5.71 -2.43 -17.04
N PHE A 182 -4.42 -2.20 -16.80
CA PHE A 182 -3.37 -2.51 -17.75
C PHE A 182 -2.02 -2.70 -17.06
N THR A 183 -1.16 -3.45 -17.71
CA THR A 183 0.23 -3.66 -17.31
C THR A 183 1.02 -2.38 -17.55
N ILE A 184 1.76 -1.89 -16.53
CA ILE A 184 2.62 -0.69 -16.59
C ILE A 184 4.10 -1.03 -16.61
N ILE A 185 4.47 -2.22 -16.15
CA ILE A 185 5.83 -2.78 -16.22
C ILE A 185 5.74 -4.21 -16.72
N LYS A 186 6.60 -4.56 -17.68
CA LYS A 186 6.77 -5.90 -18.19
C LYS A 186 8.25 -6.21 -18.40
N ASP A 187 8.69 -7.33 -17.87
CA ASP A 187 10.09 -7.80 -17.99
C ASP A 187 11.11 -6.71 -17.62
N GLY A 188 10.87 -6.04 -16.48
CA GLY A 188 11.74 -4.99 -15.95
C GLY A 188 11.78 -3.70 -16.77
N LYS A 189 10.78 -3.46 -17.63
CA LYS A 189 10.70 -2.25 -18.48
C LYS A 189 9.32 -1.62 -18.42
N LYS A 190 9.26 -0.29 -18.57
CA LYS A 190 7.98 0.39 -18.74
C LYS A 190 7.24 -0.18 -19.95
N TYR A 191 5.95 -0.41 -19.78
CA TYR A 191 5.10 -1.03 -20.77
C TYR A 191 3.86 -0.18 -21.04
N GLY A 192 3.60 0.08 -22.33
CA GLY A 192 2.51 0.95 -22.75
C GLY A 192 2.87 2.44 -22.76
N THR A 193 1.94 3.24 -23.29
CA THR A 193 2.02 4.70 -23.30
C THR A 193 0.72 5.25 -22.75
N TYR A 194 0.81 6.11 -21.74
CA TYR A 194 -0.34 6.59 -20.98
C TYR A 194 -0.37 8.11 -20.92
N GLN A 195 -1.56 8.65 -20.67
CA GLN A 195 -1.69 10.08 -20.40
C GLN A 195 -0.96 10.45 -19.11
N ASN A 196 -0.23 11.56 -19.16
CA ASN A 196 0.46 12.10 -17.99
C ASN A 196 -0.50 12.91 -17.11
N ILE A 197 -1.44 12.21 -16.47
CA ILE A 197 -2.42 12.78 -15.54
C ILE A 197 -2.11 12.25 -14.15
N GLN A 198 -1.81 13.16 -13.24
CA GLN A 198 -1.60 12.84 -11.83
C GLN A 198 -2.94 12.61 -11.13
N ASP A 199 -2.99 11.59 -10.29
CA ASP A 199 -4.17 11.21 -9.50
C ASP A 199 -3.74 10.22 -8.40
N SER A 200 -4.66 9.86 -7.52
CA SER A 200 -4.49 8.71 -6.62
C SER A 200 -4.36 7.42 -7.43
N ARG A 201 -3.42 6.57 -7.05
CA ARG A 201 -3.13 5.33 -7.79
C ARG A 201 -3.03 4.14 -6.86
N THR A 202 -3.39 2.98 -7.38
CA THR A 202 -3.10 1.68 -6.77
C THR A 202 -2.47 0.79 -7.81
N ALA A 203 -1.29 0.25 -7.54
CA ALA A 203 -0.62 -0.68 -8.42
C ALA A 203 -0.13 -1.90 -7.63
N ILE A 204 -0.07 -3.05 -8.31
CA ILE A 204 0.51 -4.29 -7.79
C ILE A 204 1.73 -4.63 -8.64
N GLY A 205 2.88 -4.81 -8.00
CA GLY A 205 4.12 -5.24 -8.62
C GLY A 205 4.54 -6.63 -8.16
N ILE A 206 5.38 -7.29 -8.95
CA ILE A 206 5.97 -8.60 -8.66
C ILE A 206 7.46 -8.51 -8.91
N SER A 207 8.28 -9.03 -7.98
CA SER A 207 9.73 -9.20 -8.16
C SER A 207 10.04 -10.21 -9.28
N LYS A 208 11.25 -10.16 -9.80
CA LYS A 208 11.73 -11.07 -10.85
C LYS A 208 11.61 -12.54 -10.43
N GLU A 209 12.05 -12.85 -9.23
CA GLU A 209 12.03 -14.21 -8.67
C GLU A 209 10.65 -14.63 -8.15
N LYS A 210 9.66 -13.70 -8.18
CA LYS A 210 8.28 -13.88 -7.67
C LYS A 210 8.21 -14.19 -6.17
N ASP A 211 9.25 -13.86 -5.45
CA ASP A 211 9.36 -14.00 -4.00
C ASP A 211 8.77 -12.82 -3.24
N TYR A 212 8.46 -11.73 -3.94
CA TYR A 212 7.77 -10.55 -3.39
C TYR A 212 6.64 -10.06 -4.28
N ILE A 213 5.57 -9.61 -3.62
CA ILE A 213 4.59 -8.69 -4.22
C ILE A 213 4.73 -7.32 -3.57
N PHE A 214 4.53 -6.28 -4.37
CA PHE A 214 4.57 -4.89 -3.96
C PHE A 214 3.22 -4.24 -4.20
N LEU A 215 2.70 -3.56 -3.18
CA LEU A 215 1.47 -2.78 -3.30
C LEU A 215 1.87 -1.31 -3.19
N LEU A 216 1.72 -0.57 -4.27
CA LEU A 216 1.92 0.87 -4.31
C LEU A 216 0.58 1.56 -4.26
N LEU A 217 0.39 2.43 -3.27
CA LEU A 217 -0.79 3.27 -3.13
C LEU A 217 -0.36 4.73 -3.03
N VAL A 218 -0.81 5.54 -3.97
CA VAL A 218 -0.48 6.96 -4.07
C VAL A 218 -1.69 7.78 -3.67
N GLU A 219 -1.52 8.68 -2.71
CA GLU A 219 -2.53 9.67 -2.35
C GLU A 219 -2.57 10.76 -3.44
N GLY A 220 -3.73 11.26 -3.79
CA GLY A 220 -3.89 12.29 -4.83
C GLY A 220 -5.27 12.95 -4.83
N GLU A 221 -6.14 12.58 -3.90
CA GLU A 221 -7.44 13.22 -3.75
C GLU A 221 -7.30 14.63 -3.16
N PHE A 222 -8.17 15.53 -3.55
CA PHE A 222 -8.11 16.97 -3.21
C PHE A 222 -8.13 17.29 -1.71
N TYR A 223 -8.50 16.36 -0.85
CA TYR A 223 -8.42 16.50 0.61
C TYR A 223 -7.06 16.10 1.18
N THR A 224 -6.15 15.59 0.36
CA THR A 224 -4.76 15.31 0.72
C THR A 224 -3.86 16.45 0.24
N ARG A 225 -2.61 16.46 0.68
CA ARG A 225 -1.60 17.39 0.19
C ARG A 225 -0.82 16.84 -1.01
N SER A 226 -1.18 15.64 -1.47
CA SER A 226 -0.51 14.95 -2.56
C SER A 226 -1.20 15.27 -3.88
N ASP A 227 -0.43 15.63 -4.87
CA ASP A 227 -0.91 15.83 -6.26
C ASP A 227 -1.14 14.48 -6.97
N GLY A 228 -0.70 13.37 -6.36
CA GLY A 228 -0.76 12.05 -6.97
C GLY A 228 0.40 11.77 -7.91
N LEU A 229 0.31 10.68 -8.65
CA LEU A 229 1.25 10.29 -9.69
C LEU A 229 0.51 9.91 -10.98
N SER A 230 1.17 10.08 -12.12
CA SER A 230 0.78 9.47 -13.38
C SER A 230 1.09 7.97 -13.38
N PHE A 231 0.56 7.24 -14.35
CA PHE A 231 0.87 5.81 -14.50
C PHE A 231 2.35 5.56 -14.81
N GLU A 232 2.94 6.47 -15.57
CA GLU A 232 4.36 6.40 -15.93
C GLU A 232 5.27 6.63 -14.72
N GLU A 233 4.95 7.60 -13.86
CA GLU A 233 5.66 7.85 -12.60
C GLU A 233 5.49 6.69 -11.61
N CYS A 234 4.32 6.04 -11.56
CA CYS A 234 4.14 4.81 -10.78
C CYS A 234 5.04 3.68 -11.29
N ALA A 235 5.19 3.53 -12.61
CA ALA A 235 6.10 2.55 -13.19
C ALA A 235 7.57 2.89 -12.85
N ASP A 236 7.97 4.16 -12.92
CA ASP A 236 9.31 4.59 -12.55
C ASP A 236 9.65 4.27 -11.10
N LEU A 237 8.71 4.54 -10.19
CA LEU A 237 8.87 4.27 -8.76
C LEU A 237 9.00 2.76 -8.48
N LEU A 238 8.18 1.93 -9.13
CA LEU A 238 8.24 0.48 -8.97
C LEU A 238 9.49 -0.12 -9.60
N LEU A 239 9.95 0.40 -10.75
CA LEU A 239 11.22 -0.01 -11.36
C LEU A 239 12.42 0.32 -10.46
N ALA A 240 12.38 1.45 -9.76
CA ALA A 240 13.44 1.86 -8.83
C ALA A 240 13.62 0.87 -7.65
N ILE A 241 12.61 0.07 -7.33
CA ILE A 241 12.66 -1.00 -6.33
C ILE A 241 12.70 -2.41 -6.98
N SER A 242 13.20 -2.49 -8.22
CA SER A 242 13.42 -3.75 -8.93
C SER A 242 12.18 -4.61 -9.18
N VAL A 243 11.01 -3.97 -9.35
CA VAL A 243 9.80 -4.66 -9.78
C VAL A 243 9.94 -5.10 -11.24
N GLU A 244 9.69 -6.37 -11.51
CA GLU A 244 9.82 -6.98 -12.84
C GLU A 244 8.54 -6.83 -13.67
N ASN A 245 7.38 -7.02 -13.03
CA ASN A 245 6.07 -6.87 -13.68
C ASN A 245 5.13 -6.08 -12.77
N ALA A 246 4.36 -5.15 -13.31
CA ALA A 246 3.39 -4.38 -12.54
C ALA A 246 2.11 -4.10 -13.30
N LEU A 247 1.01 -4.12 -12.55
CA LEU A 247 -0.35 -3.90 -13.00
C LEU A 247 -0.94 -2.66 -12.32
N GLN A 248 -1.56 -1.78 -13.11
CA GLN A 248 -2.39 -0.71 -12.58
C GLN A 248 -3.77 -1.25 -12.21
N MET A 249 -4.15 -1.08 -10.96
CA MET A 249 -5.46 -1.42 -10.41
C MET A 249 -6.43 -0.24 -10.52
N ASP A 250 -7.63 -0.36 -9.95
CA ASP A 250 -8.52 0.79 -9.76
C ASP A 250 -7.84 1.84 -8.89
N GLY A 251 -8.07 3.10 -9.23
CA GLY A 251 -7.39 4.24 -8.60
C GLY A 251 -8.34 5.40 -8.32
N GLY A 252 -7.81 6.63 -8.28
CA GLY A 252 -8.59 7.81 -7.97
C GLY A 252 -9.33 7.65 -6.64
N GLY A 253 -10.62 7.97 -6.63
CA GLY A 253 -11.47 7.86 -5.46
C GLY A 253 -11.66 6.43 -4.91
N SER A 254 -11.10 5.39 -5.51
CA SER A 254 -11.14 4.02 -5.00
C SER A 254 -9.90 3.65 -4.19
N THR A 255 -8.79 4.37 -4.34
CA THR A 255 -7.51 4.08 -3.67
C THR A 255 -7.69 3.97 -2.16
N THR A 256 -7.34 2.83 -1.59
CA THR A 256 -7.64 2.49 -0.18
C THR A 256 -6.58 1.55 0.38
N LEU A 257 -6.12 1.81 1.59
CA LEU A 257 -5.20 0.94 2.34
C LEU A 257 -5.68 0.82 3.78
N TYR A 258 -5.73 -0.40 4.28
CA TYR A 258 -5.90 -0.71 5.70
C TYR A 258 -4.79 -1.66 6.15
N ILE A 259 -4.21 -1.38 7.30
CA ILE A 259 -3.30 -2.24 8.04
C ILE A 259 -3.94 -2.49 9.40
N THR A 260 -4.13 -3.76 9.78
CA THR A 260 -5.00 -4.17 10.90
C THR A 260 -4.27 -4.81 12.07
N ASN A 261 -3.08 -4.34 12.40
CA ASN A 261 -2.32 -4.82 13.55
C ASN A 261 -2.08 -3.71 14.58
N LYS A 262 -1.07 -3.89 15.48
CA LYS A 262 -0.70 -2.92 16.53
C LYS A 262 -0.43 -1.51 16.02
N ASN A 263 -0.01 -1.38 14.75
CA ASN A 263 0.24 -0.12 14.07
C ASN A 263 -0.88 0.17 13.06
N ALA A 264 -2.12 -0.07 13.45
CA ALA A 264 -3.28 0.09 12.58
C ALA A 264 -3.25 1.44 11.84
N LEU A 265 -3.34 1.36 10.52
CA LEU A 265 -3.36 2.50 9.63
C LEU A 265 -4.54 2.36 8.68
N SER A 266 -5.19 3.45 8.37
CA SER A 266 -6.17 3.48 7.30
C SER A 266 -5.99 4.71 6.43
N TYR A 267 -5.80 4.51 5.13
CA TYR A 267 -6.02 5.48 4.08
C TYR A 267 -7.27 5.06 3.31
N LYS A 268 -8.26 5.89 3.29
CA LYS A 268 -9.55 5.59 2.67
C LYS A 268 -10.08 6.80 1.93
N THR A 269 -10.74 6.54 0.84
CA THR A 269 -11.44 7.53 0.07
C THR A 269 -12.89 7.68 0.52
N LEU A 270 -13.59 8.64 -0.06
CA LEU A 270 -15.03 8.84 0.19
C LEU A 270 -15.92 7.83 -0.55
N ARG A 271 -15.36 7.06 -1.49
CA ARG A 271 -16.12 6.06 -2.26
C ARG A 271 -16.17 4.73 -1.53
N LYS A 272 -17.26 4.00 -1.77
CA LYS A 272 -17.37 2.58 -1.41
C LYS A 272 -16.76 1.77 -2.54
N ASN A 273 -15.77 0.95 -2.24
CA ASN A 273 -15.24 -0.02 -3.19
C ASN A 273 -16.17 -1.24 -3.24
N ALA A 274 -16.29 -1.83 -4.42
CA ALA A 274 -17.09 -3.03 -4.61
C ALA A 274 -16.31 -4.29 -4.24
N ILE A 275 -14.98 -4.24 -4.36
CA ILE A 275 -14.06 -5.34 -4.11
C ILE A 275 -12.84 -4.84 -3.35
N TYR A 276 -12.38 -5.68 -2.45
CA TYR A 276 -11.11 -5.51 -1.73
C TYR A 276 -10.20 -6.71 -1.99
N PHE A 277 -8.91 -6.48 -1.94
CA PHE A 277 -7.89 -7.51 -1.91
C PHE A 277 -7.25 -7.53 -0.53
N ALA A 278 -7.23 -8.68 0.10
CA ALA A 278 -6.66 -8.89 1.42
C ALA A 278 -5.49 -9.85 1.39
N ILE A 279 -4.47 -9.53 2.18
CA ILE A 279 -3.36 -10.40 2.52
C ILE A 279 -3.47 -10.76 3.99
N ILE A 280 -3.49 -12.05 4.26
CA ILE A 280 -3.61 -12.63 5.59
C ILE A 280 -2.26 -13.28 5.91
N ASP A 281 -1.54 -12.67 6.82
CA ASP A 281 -0.23 -13.12 7.30
C ASP A 281 -0.36 -13.27 8.81
N GLU A 282 -0.50 -14.50 9.27
CA GLU A 282 -0.66 -14.77 10.70
C GLU A 282 0.59 -14.31 11.47
N PRO A 283 0.43 -13.72 12.67
CA PRO A 283 1.53 -13.19 13.46
C PRO A 283 2.47 -14.26 14.01
#